data_007227e1b96c1b3e4ec6254d0d89b9bc
#
_entry.id   007227e1b96c1b3e4ec6254d0d89b9bc
#
_cell.length_a   1.000
_cell.length_b   1.000
_cell.length_c   1.000
_cell.angle_alpha   90.00
_cell.angle_beta   90.00
_cell.angle_gamma   90.00
#
_symmetry.space_group_name_H-M   'P 1'
#
loop_
_entity.id
_entity.type
_entity.pdbx_description
1 polymer ?
#
loop_
_entity_poly.entity_id
_entity_poly.type
_entity_poly.pdbx_seq_one_letter_code
_entity_poly.pdbx_strand_id
1 'polypeptide(L)'
;MIKKQLLGIIILVVLTISCSSDDNLAELTTQLEGNLEIRSLKDLEDPIIKNYKTINGNLIINYTDEVEDLSALENLEVINGGIFIRYNDNLKSLKGLENIIKLDFLEIEYNLELTSLSGLTNLSNVSGGVSIVKNSILENLNYFNSLTHIGTQLFLSNNTSLTTLNGLENLEKIPQIIILNNVNLITINGLEGLTSSDDIRIYSNDSLTDFCSLIVFAQENSQTILFSARLNSYNPSLDDLVNNNCSN
;
A
#
# COMPACT_ATOMS: atom_id res chain seq x y z
N MET A 1 -0.56 42.40 -13.02
CA MET A 1 -1.80 41.74 -12.62
C MET A 1 -2.18 40.78 -13.73
N ILE A 2 -1.76 39.53 -13.61
CA ILE A 2 -2.12 38.49 -14.58
C ILE A 2 -2.97 37.49 -13.79
N LYS A 3 -4.28 37.46 -14.10
CA LYS A 3 -5.21 36.48 -13.54
C LYS A 3 -4.85 35.10 -14.09
N LYS A 4 -4.39 34.18 -13.22
CA LYS A 4 -4.36 32.76 -13.52
C LYS A 4 -5.81 32.25 -13.50
N GLN A 5 -6.33 31.93 -14.68
CA GLN A 5 -7.55 31.12 -14.80
C GLN A 5 -7.22 29.70 -14.37
N LEU A 6 -7.85 29.26 -13.28
CA LEU A 6 -7.94 27.86 -12.92
C LEU A 6 -8.87 27.21 -13.97
N LEU A 7 -8.29 26.33 -14.80
CA LEU A 7 -9.05 25.47 -15.70
C LEU A 7 -9.57 24.31 -14.86
N GLY A 8 -10.75 24.46 -14.28
CA GLY A 8 -11.48 23.35 -13.69
C GLY A 8 -11.89 22.40 -14.82
N ILE A 9 -11.44 21.16 -14.76
CA ILE A 9 -11.89 20.10 -15.66
C ILE A 9 -13.34 19.80 -15.26
N ILE A 10 -14.28 20.39 -15.99
CA ILE A 10 -15.70 20.00 -15.92
C ILE A 10 -15.78 18.66 -16.63
N ILE A 11 -15.91 17.57 -15.86
CA ILE A 11 -16.21 16.24 -16.40
C ILE A 11 -17.66 16.32 -16.92
N LEU A 12 -17.79 16.35 -18.24
CA LEU A 12 -19.07 16.33 -18.93
C LEU A 12 -19.65 14.91 -18.78
N VAL A 13 -20.55 14.73 -17.84
CA VAL A 13 -21.37 13.52 -17.77
C VAL A 13 -22.34 13.56 -18.93
N VAL A 14 -22.12 12.73 -19.96
CA VAL A 14 -23.07 12.58 -21.05
C VAL A 14 -24.29 11.83 -20.53
N LEU A 15 -25.30 12.56 -20.12
CA LEU A 15 -26.63 12.03 -19.80
C LEU A 15 -27.35 11.68 -21.10
N THR A 16 -27.41 10.40 -21.45
CA THR A 16 -28.42 9.91 -22.40
C THR A 16 -29.73 9.79 -21.61
N ILE A 17 -30.56 10.81 -21.67
CA ILE A 17 -31.89 10.81 -21.07
C ILE A 17 -32.80 9.94 -21.95
N SER A 18 -33.00 8.69 -21.53
CA SER A 18 -34.17 7.90 -21.92
C SER A 18 -35.22 8.10 -20.86
N CYS A 19 -36.33 8.70 -21.21
CA CYS A 19 -37.43 9.07 -20.34
C CYS A 19 -38.20 7.82 -19.91
N SER A 20 -37.98 7.31 -18.69
CA SER A 20 -38.94 6.45 -17.99
C SER A 20 -38.63 6.42 -16.49
N SER A 21 -39.60 6.93 -15.69
CA SER A 21 -39.83 6.80 -14.23
C SER A 21 -38.68 7.12 -13.25
N ASP A 22 -39.06 7.84 -12.22
CA ASP A 22 -38.29 8.52 -11.16
C ASP A 22 -37.41 7.65 -10.25
N ASP A 23 -37.21 6.36 -10.55
CA ASP A 23 -36.46 5.42 -9.70
C ASP A 23 -34.97 5.23 -10.11
N ASN A 24 -34.50 5.88 -11.19
CA ASN A 24 -33.17 5.65 -11.77
C ASN A 24 -32.09 6.71 -11.35
N LEU A 25 -32.43 7.72 -10.60
CA LEU A 25 -31.46 8.77 -10.21
C LEU A 25 -30.47 8.30 -9.12
N ALA A 26 -30.85 7.33 -8.29
CA ALA A 26 -29.98 6.80 -7.23
C ALA A 26 -28.91 5.83 -7.75
N GLU A 27 -29.15 5.15 -8.88
CA GLU A 27 -28.22 4.18 -9.47
C GLU A 27 -27.09 4.85 -10.28
N LEU A 28 -27.29 6.07 -10.74
CA LEU A 28 -26.36 6.83 -11.60
C LEU A 28 -25.15 7.42 -10.87
N THR A 29 -25.09 7.34 -9.53
CA THR A 29 -24.04 7.99 -8.72
C THR A 29 -23.08 7.03 -8.04
N THR A 30 -23.18 5.71 -8.29
CA THR A 30 -22.34 4.72 -7.59
C THR A 30 -21.00 4.43 -8.28
N GLN A 31 -20.83 4.89 -9.51
CA GLN A 31 -19.59 4.73 -10.27
C GLN A 31 -19.00 6.08 -10.64
N LEU A 32 -17.70 6.23 -10.46
CA LEU A 32 -16.92 7.38 -10.90
C LEU A 32 -16.06 6.96 -12.10
N GLU A 33 -16.23 7.67 -13.21
CA GLU A 33 -15.33 7.54 -14.37
C GLU A 33 -14.10 8.44 -14.19
N GLY A 34 -12.92 7.82 -14.14
CA GLY A 34 -11.65 8.50 -13.89
C GLY A 34 -11.21 8.44 -12.42
N ASN A 35 -10.31 9.32 -12.05
CA ASN A 35 -9.72 9.32 -10.71
C ASN A 35 -10.61 10.04 -9.69
N LEU A 36 -10.62 9.54 -8.45
CA LEU A 36 -11.11 10.28 -7.29
C LEU A 36 -9.91 10.96 -6.61
N GLU A 37 -9.91 12.29 -6.60
CA GLU A 37 -8.88 13.07 -5.94
C GLU A 37 -9.43 13.75 -4.68
N ILE A 38 -8.83 13.47 -3.53
CA ILE A 38 -9.11 14.06 -2.22
C ILE A 38 -7.90 14.91 -1.82
N ARG A 39 -8.10 16.21 -1.67
CA ARG A 39 -7.05 17.18 -1.30
C ARG A 39 -7.40 18.00 -0.05
N SER A 40 -8.56 17.76 0.51
CA SER A 40 -9.04 18.42 1.72
C SER A 40 -10.11 17.59 2.42
N LEU A 41 -10.37 17.89 3.69
CA LEU A 41 -11.51 17.33 4.42
C LEU A 41 -12.85 17.64 3.73
N LYS A 42 -12.95 18.83 3.14
CA LYS A 42 -14.16 19.23 2.40
C LYS A 42 -14.45 18.33 1.19
N ASP A 43 -13.40 17.85 0.49
CA ASP A 43 -13.60 16.92 -0.62
C ASP A 43 -14.15 15.59 -0.10
N LEU A 44 -13.64 15.13 1.05
CA LEU A 44 -14.08 13.87 1.67
C LEU A 44 -15.50 13.98 2.28
N GLU A 45 -15.91 15.18 2.68
CA GLU A 45 -17.24 15.46 3.23
C GLU A 45 -18.31 15.66 2.14
N ASP A 46 -17.95 15.73 0.86
CA ASP A 46 -18.91 15.85 -0.23
C ASP A 46 -19.86 14.63 -0.21
N PRO A 47 -21.18 14.86 -0.08
CA PRO A 47 -22.15 13.75 0.02
C PRO A 47 -22.10 12.76 -1.14
N ILE A 48 -21.65 13.18 -2.33
CA ILE A 48 -21.56 12.30 -3.50
C ILE A 48 -20.50 11.21 -3.30
N ILE A 49 -19.42 11.48 -2.55
CA ILE A 49 -18.32 10.55 -2.32
C ILE A 49 -18.80 9.30 -1.59
N LYS A 50 -19.71 9.46 -0.62
CA LYS A 50 -20.29 8.36 0.14
C LYS A 50 -21.14 7.41 -0.71
N ASN A 51 -21.54 7.82 -1.90
CA ASN A 51 -22.34 7.01 -2.80
C ASN A 51 -21.47 6.15 -3.74
N TYR A 52 -20.18 6.49 -3.92
CA TYR A 52 -19.33 5.73 -4.81
C TYR A 52 -19.05 4.33 -4.26
N LYS A 53 -19.31 3.32 -5.10
CA LYS A 53 -18.92 1.92 -4.92
C LYS A 53 -17.76 1.53 -5.82
N THR A 54 -17.63 2.20 -6.97
CA THR A 54 -16.61 1.90 -7.98
C THR A 54 -15.92 3.16 -8.46
N ILE A 55 -14.61 3.11 -8.52
CA ILE A 55 -13.76 4.10 -9.19
C ILE A 55 -13.13 3.42 -10.40
N ASN A 56 -13.49 3.90 -11.63
CA ASN A 56 -12.88 3.44 -12.88
C ASN A 56 -11.59 4.23 -13.18
N GLY A 57 -10.70 4.26 -12.20
CA GLY A 57 -9.45 4.99 -12.19
C GLY A 57 -8.75 4.83 -10.84
N ASN A 58 -7.97 5.81 -10.43
CA ASN A 58 -7.21 5.79 -9.19
C ASN A 58 -7.94 6.53 -8.06
N LEU A 59 -7.70 6.10 -6.82
CA LEU A 59 -7.96 6.88 -5.62
C LEU A 59 -6.66 7.62 -5.23
N ILE A 60 -6.71 8.95 -5.19
CA ILE A 60 -5.57 9.82 -4.91
C ILE A 60 -5.91 10.71 -3.72
N ILE A 61 -5.19 10.57 -2.61
CA ILE A 61 -5.39 11.34 -1.37
C ILE A 61 -4.07 12.01 -1.04
N ASN A 62 -3.97 13.30 -1.31
CA ASN A 62 -2.69 13.99 -1.20
C ASN A 62 -2.84 15.36 -0.53
N TYR A 63 -1.88 15.69 0.35
CA TYR A 63 -1.74 17.01 0.97
C TYR A 63 -2.98 17.42 1.79
N THR A 64 -3.51 16.48 2.57
CA THR A 64 -4.63 16.74 3.47
C THR A 64 -4.13 16.91 4.90
N ASP A 65 -4.29 18.11 5.47
CA ASP A 65 -3.83 18.40 6.83
C ASP A 65 -4.91 18.16 7.90
N GLU A 66 -6.15 17.85 7.49
CA GLU A 66 -7.29 17.74 8.40
C GLU A 66 -7.94 16.34 8.39
N VAL A 67 -7.54 15.46 7.46
CA VAL A 67 -8.12 14.12 7.30
C VAL A 67 -7.42 13.15 8.27
N GLU A 68 -8.17 12.59 9.23
CA GLU A 68 -7.66 11.62 10.21
C GLU A 68 -7.89 10.17 9.80
N ASP A 69 -8.97 9.86 9.07
CA ASP A 69 -9.28 8.55 8.50
C ASP A 69 -10.07 8.69 7.19
N LEU A 70 -10.38 7.57 6.56
CA LEU A 70 -11.06 7.52 5.27
C LEU A 70 -12.48 6.95 5.39
N SER A 71 -13.12 7.02 6.57
CA SER A 71 -14.43 6.42 6.83
C SER A 71 -15.54 6.89 5.86
N ALA A 72 -15.38 8.06 5.24
CA ALA A 72 -16.31 8.55 4.22
C ALA A 72 -16.30 7.65 2.94
N LEU A 73 -15.28 6.80 2.76
CA LEU A 73 -15.13 5.88 1.62
C LEU A 73 -15.60 4.45 1.93
N GLU A 74 -16.29 4.22 3.07
CA GLU A 74 -16.68 2.88 3.54
C GLU A 74 -17.55 2.07 2.57
N ASN A 75 -18.24 2.75 1.64
CA ASN A 75 -19.05 2.11 0.62
C ASN A 75 -18.27 1.72 -0.65
N LEU A 76 -16.98 2.11 -0.74
CA LEU A 76 -16.17 1.84 -1.91
C LEU A 76 -15.75 0.35 -1.93
N GLU A 77 -16.12 -0.33 -3.00
CA GLU A 77 -15.93 -1.77 -3.18
C GLU A 77 -14.86 -2.09 -4.24
N VAL A 78 -14.74 -1.23 -5.26
CA VAL A 78 -13.87 -1.48 -6.43
C VAL A 78 -13.09 -0.23 -6.82
N ILE A 79 -11.78 -0.41 -6.99
CA ILE A 79 -10.88 0.57 -7.61
C ILE A 79 -10.18 -0.14 -8.76
N ASN A 80 -10.49 0.26 -10.02
CA ASN A 80 -9.90 -0.32 -11.22
C ASN A 80 -8.52 0.26 -11.57
N GLY A 81 -7.84 0.84 -10.61
CA GLY A 81 -6.51 1.40 -10.69
C GLY A 81 -5.77 1.22 -9.37
N GLY A 82 -4.96 2.19 -9.01
CA GLY A 82 -4.18 2.20 -7.77
C GLY A 82 -4.76 3.11 -6.68
N ILE A 83 -4.24 2.93 -5.48
CA ILE A 83 -4.40 3.84 -4.34
C ILE A 83 -3.08 4.58 -4.12
N PHE A 84 -3.14 5.91 -4.07
CA PHE A 84 -2.00 6.80 -3.84
C PHE A 84 -2.31 7.75 -2.69
N ILE A 85 -1.70 7.53 -1.53
CA ILE A 85 -1.92 8.28 -0.29
C ILE A 85 -0.61 8.92 0.12
N ARG A 86 -0.47 10.25 -0.09
CA ARG A 86 0.80 10.95 0.07
C ARG A 86 0.66 12.27 0.80
N TYR A 87 1.59 12.55 1.72
CA TYR A 87 1.68 13.84 2.41
C TYR A 87 0.40 14.23 3.13
N ASN A 88 -0.17 13.31 3.92
CA ASN A 88 -1.36 13.56 4.74
C ASN A 88 -0.94 13.53 6.21
N ASP A 89 -0.58 14.70 6.75
CA ASP A 89 0.13 14.82 8.01
C ASP A 89 -0.68 14.38 9.24
N ASN A 90 -2.01 14.41 9.18
CA ASN A 90 -2.89 13.98 10.28
C ASN A 90 -3.60 12.63 10.05
N LEU A 91 -3.32 11.95 8.93
CA LEU A 91 -3.94 10.66 8.62
C LEU A 91 -3.40 9.56 9.53
N LYS A 92 -4.25 9.02 10.42
CA LYS A 92 -3.88 8.03 11.44
C LYS A 92 -4.14 6.59 10.99
N SER A 93 -5.14 6.38 10.13
CA SER A 93 -5.53 5.06 9.64
C SER A 93 -6.15 5.13 8.25
N LEU A 94 -6.23 3.97 7.58
CA LEU A 94 -6.88 3.82 6.28
C LEU A 94 -8.31 3.27 6.42
N LYS A 95 -8.90 3.37 7.62
CA LYS A 95 -10.29 2.96 7.89
C LYS A 95 -11.23 3.58 6.86
N GLY A 96 -12.10 2.76 6.27
CA GLY A 96 -13.00 3.12 5.18
C GLY A 96 -12.66 2.45 3.83
N LEU A 97 -11.53 1.72 3.76
CA LEU A 97 -11.11 0.98 2.57
C LEU A 97 -11.24 -0.54 2.74
N GLU A 98 -11.98 -1.01 3.76
CA GLU A 98 -12.07 -2.42 4.15
C GLU A 98 -12.66 -3.32 3.07
N ASN A 99 -13.45 -2.77 2.13
CA ASN A 99 -14.07 -3.54 1.06
C ASN A 99 -13.16 -3.71 -0.17
N ILE A 100 -11.98 -3.09 -0.18
CA ILE A 100 -11.06 -3.19 -1.31
C ILE A 100 -10.29 -4.51 -1.23
N ILE A 101 -10.44 -5.33 -2.28
CA ILE A 101 -9.84 -6.67 -2.36
C ILE A 101 -8.66 -6.71 -3.32
N LYS A 102 -8.68 -5.90 -4.37
CA LYS A 102 -7.66 -5.89 -5.43
C LYS A 102 -7.32 -4.47 -5.86
N LEU A 103 -6.08 -4.27 -6.24
CA LEU A 103 -5.56 -3.00 -6.77
C LEU A 103 -4.55 -3.25 -7.89
N ASP A 104 -4.35 -2.26 -8.73
CA ASP A 104 -3.20 -2.24 -9.62
C ASP A 104 -1.93 -1.80 -8.89
N PHE A 105 -1.99 -0.72 -8.10
CA PHE A 105 -0.86 -0.21 -7.32
C PHE A 105 -1.32 0.27 -5.94
N LEU A 106 -0.42 0.16 -4.96
CA LEU A 106 -0.60 0.74 -3.63
C LEU A 106 0.63 1.57 -3.28
N GLU A 107 0.42 2.85 -3.04
CA GLU A 107 1.46 3.76 -2.61
C GLU A 107 1.02 4.56 -1.38
N ILE A 108 1.76 4.45 -0.29
CA ILE A 108 1.50 5.11 1.00
C ILE A 108 2.79 5.80 1.41
N GLU A 109 2.86 7.13 1.24
CA GLU A 109 4.11 7.86 1.41
C GLU A 109 3.94 9.14 2.22
N TYR A 110 4.89 9.42 3.13
CA TYR A 110 4.94 10.68 3.89
C TYR A 110 3.66 10.97 4.69
N ASN A 111 3.04 9.97 5.31
CA ASN A 111 1.91 10.18 6.23
C ASN A 111 2.44 10.06 7.67
N LEU A 112 2.79 11.20 8.27
CA LEU A 112 3.63 11.25 9.47
C LEU A 112 2.91 10.73 10.72
N GLU A 113 1.58 10.82 10.78
CA GLU A 113 0.75 10.33 11.88
C GLU A 113 0.10 8.95 11.59
N LEU A 114 0.49 8.29 10.50
CA LEU A 114 -0.09 6.98 10.13
C LEU A 114 0.45 5.87 11.02
N THR A 115 -0.40 5.37 11.91
CA THR A 115 -0.09 4.27 12.82
C THR A 115 -0.66 2.92 12.37
N SER A 116 -1.67 2.93 11.47
CA SER A 116 -2.44 1.74 11.13
C SER A 116 -2.85 1.70 9.65
N LEU A 117 -2.70 0.53 9.06
CA LEU A 117 -3.19 0.20 7.71
C LEU A 117 -4.57 -0.47 7.74
N SER A 118 -5.38 -0.25 8.79
CA SER A 118 -6.59 -1.02 9.12
C SER A 118 -7.61 -1.15 8.00
N GLY A 119 -7.72 -0.19 7.09
CA GLY A 119 -8.62 -0.28 5.92
C GLY A 119 -8.19 -1.29 4.85
N LEU A 120 -7.02 -1.93 4.95
CA LEU A 120 -6.50 -2.83 3.91
C LEU A 120 -6.57 -4.32 4.30
N THR A 121 -7.34 -4.65 5.33
CA THR A 121 -7.43 -6.01 5.89
C THR A 121 -7.86 -7.07 4.87
N ASN A 122 -8.68 -6.70 3.90
CA ASN A 122 -9.20 -7.62 2.88
C ASN A 122 -8.45 -7.55 1.54
N LEU A 123 -7.42 -6.68 1.45
CA LEU A 123 -6.61 -6.57 0.24
C LEU A 123 -5.81 -7.86 0.04
N SER A 124 -6.11 -8.60 -1.03
CA SER A 124 -5.51 -9.91 -1.31
C SER A 124 -4.54 -9.90 -2.50
N ASN A 125 -4.68 -8.94 -3.40
CA ASN A 125 -3.89 -8.90 -4.63
C ASN A 125 -3.57 -7.47 -5.05
N VAL A 126 -2.30 -7.22 -5.36
CA VAL A 126 -1.83 -6.01 -6.04
C VAL A 126 -1.10 -6.43 -7.30
N SER A 127 -1.70 -6.17 -8.48
CA SER A 127 -1.15 -6.63 -9.77
C SER A 127 0.17 -5.95 -10.17
N GLY A 128 0.41 -4.76 -9.68
CA GLY A 128 1.66 -4.02 -9.79
C GLY A 128 2.46 -4.03 -8.50
N GLY A 129 2.91 -2.87 -8.03
CA GLY A 129 3.78 -2.73 -6.86
C GLY A 129 3.08 -2.20 -5.62
N VAL A 130 3.70 -2.49 -4.47
CA VAL A 130 3.39 -1.88 -3.17
C VAL A 130 4.58 -1.05 -2.71
N SER A 131 4.37 0.23 -2.43
CA SER A 131 5.37 1.17 -1.91
C SER A 131 4.87 1.77 -0.59
N ILE A 132 5.65 1.59 0.49
CA ILE A 132 5.37 2.19 1.80
C ILE A 132 6.63 2.94 2.23
N VAL A 133 6.56 4.29 2.19
CA VAL A 133 7.75 5.13 2.34
C VAL A 133 7.49 6.26 3.33
N LYS A 134 8.42 6.43 4.28
CA LYS A 134 8.41 7.58 5.22
C LYS A 134 7.11 7.75 6.01
N ASN A 135 6.51 6.65 6.43
CA ASN A 135 5.46 6.65 7.45
C ASN A 135 6.13 6.37 8.79
N SER A 136 6.65 7.42 9.42
CA SER A 136 7.67 7.33 10.47
C SER A 136 7.22 6.67 11.76
N ILE A 137 5.92 6.64 12.06
CA ILE A 137 5.35 6.01 13.26
C ILE A 137 4.58 4.71 12.98
N LEU A 138 4.63 4.20 11.74
CA LEU A 138 4.06 2.89 11.38
C LEU A 138 4.95 1.76 11.94
N GLU A 139 4.43 1.01 12.93
CA GLU A 139 5.20 0.00 13.67
C GLU A 139 5.22 -1.40 13.03
N ASN A 140 4.18 -1.76 12.28
CA ASN A 140 3.99 -3.08 11.68
C ASN A 140 3.06 -3.02 10.45
N LEU A 141 2.96 -4.15 9.75
CA LEU A 141 2.13 -4.33 8.55
C LEU A 141 0.95 -5.28 8.79
N ASN A 142 0.52 -5.47 10.04
CA ASN A 142 -0.45 -6.51 10.48
C ASN A 142 -1.77 -6.56 9.69
N TYR A 143 -2.12 -5.52 8.95
CA TYR A 143 -3.36 -5.46 8.17
C TYR A 143 -3.23 -5.98 6.74
N PHE A 144 -2.07 -6.52 6.36
CA PHE A 144 -1.87 -7.19 5.07
C PHE A 144 -2.01 -8.72 5.14
N ASN A 145 -2.59 -9.27 6.21
CA ASN A 145 -2.73 -10.72 6.39
C ASN A 145 -3.50 -11.43 5.25
N SER A 146 -4.30 -10.71 4.47
CA SER A 146 -4.99 -11.28 3.31
C SER A 146 -4.15 -11.20 2.02
N LEU A 147 -3.04 -10.45 2.02
CA LEU A 147 -2.25 -10.19 0.83
C LEU A 147 -1.40 -11.40 0.46
N THR A 148 -1.68 -12.00 -0.69
CA THR A 148 -0.99 -13.20 -1.19
C THR A 148 -0.12 -12.93 -2.41
N HIS A 149 -0.35 -11.81 -3.10
CA HIS A 149 0.31 -11.52 -4.37
C HIS A 149 0.64 -10.04 -4.55
N ILE A 150 1.89 -9.78 -4.93
CA ILE A 150 2.38 -8.49 -5.45
C ILE A 150 3.06 -8.77 -6.79
N GLY A 151 2.53 -8.17 -7.85
CA GLY A 151 2.93 -8.54 -9.22
C GLY A 151 4.28 -8.02 -9.67
N THR A 152 4.81 -6.96 -9.05
CA THR A 152 6.10 -6.40 -9.46
C THR A 152 7.09 -6.21 -8.30
N GLN A 153 6.79 -5.35 -7.35
CA GLN A 153 7.75 -4.96 -6.31
C GLN A 153 7.07 -4.66 -4.97
N LEU A 154 7.71 -5.10 -3.88
CA LEU A 154 7.49 -4.59 -2.54
C LEU A 154 8.64 -3.63 -2.19
N PHE A 155 8.33 -2.36 -1.97
CA PHE A 155 9.29 -1.33 -1.59
C PHE A 155 8.94 -0.73 -0.23
N LEU A 156 9.77 -1.01 0.79
CA LEU A 156 9.63 -0.51 2.17
C LEU A 156 10.82 0.37 2.50
N SER A 157 10.62 1.67 2.68
CA SER A 157 11.75 2.57 2.90
C SER A 157 11.46 3.67 3.91
N ASN A 158 12.43 3.90 4.82
CA ASN A 158 12.37 5.02 5.79
C ASN A 158 11.15 4.98 6.73
N ASN A 159 10.59 3.83 7.02
CA ASN A 159 9.55 3.67 8.05
C ASN A 159 10.25 3.42 9.39
N THR A 160 10.60 4.49 10.07
CA THR A 160 11.58 4.45 11.17
C THR A 160 11.08 3.74 12.43
N SER A 161 9.78 3.58 12.62
CA SER A 161 9.21 2.79 13.72
C SER A 161 8.89 1.35 13.37
N LEU A 162 9.07 0.95 12.10
CA LEU A 162 8.81 -0.42 11.67
C LEU A 162 9.82 -1.38 12.32
N THR A 163 9.34 -2.36 13.09
CA THR A 163 10.19 -3.31 13.83
C THR A 163 10.18 -4.72 13.25
N THR A 164 9.15 -5.07 12.49
CA THR A 164 8.92 -6.39 11.89
C THR A 164 8.11 -6.23 10.61
N LEU A 165 8.08 -7.27 9.77
CA LEU A 165 7.21 -7.34 8.59
C LEU A 165 5.96 -8.18 8.84
N ASN A 166 5.61 -8.45 10.10
CA ASN A 166 4.38 -9.19 10.43
C ASN A 166 3.16 -8.59 9.72
N GLY A 167 2.33 -9.45 9.16
CA GLY A 167 1.22 -9.12 8.28
C GLY A 167 1.45 -9.56 6.82
N LEU A 168 2.69 -9.93 6.46
CA LEU A 168 3.04 -10.39 5.12
C LEU A 168 3.23 -11.92 5.02
N GLU A 169 2.85 -12.67 6.07
CA GLU A 169 3.12 -14.12 6.19
C GLU A 169 2.48 -14.96 5.06
N ASN A 170 1.44 -14.43 4.41
CA ASN A 170 0.73 -15.10 3.33
C ASN A 170 1.22 -14.69 1.92
N LEU A 171 2.24 -13.82 1.83
CA LEU A 171 2.83 -13.47 0.55
C LEU A 171 3.67 -14.62 -0.01
N GLU A 172 3.26 -15.12 -1.17
CA GLU A 172 3.92 -16.26 -1.79
C GLU A 172 4.90 -15.86 -2.91
N LYS A 173 4.54 -14.85 -3.70
CA LYS A 173 5.30 -14.48 -4.91
C LYS A 173 5.44 -12.98 -5.03
N ILE A 174 6.67 -12.53 -5.05
CA ILE A 174 7.02 -11.12 -5.23
C ILE A 174 8.27 -11.08 -6.10
N PRO A 175 8.22 -10.58 -7.34
CA PRO A 175 9.40 -10.53 -8.21
C PRO A 175 10.57 -9.77 -7.59
N GLN A 176 10.30 -8.63 -6.92
CA GLN A 176 11.35 -7.86 -6.28
C GLN A 176 10.94 -7.38 -4.88
N ILE A 177 11.86 -7.54 -3.92
CA ILE A 177 11.72 -7.02 -2.55
C ILE A 177 12.88 -6.06 -2.28
N ILE A 178 12.55 -4.82 -1.90
CA ILE A 178 13.53 -3.82 -1.47
C ILE A 178 13.13 -3.27 -0.11
N ILE A 179 13.98 -3.48 0.89
CA ILE A 179 13.80 -3.00 2.27
C ILE A 179 14.98 -2.10 2.61
N LEU A 180 14.73 -0.78 2.75
CA LEU A 180 15.77 0.21 2.80
C LEU A 180 15.55 1.22 3.94
N ASN A 181 16.59 1.47 4.76
CA ASN A 181 16.59 2.54 5.78
C ASN A 181 15.43 2.45 6.81
N ASN A 182 14.96 1.26 7.15
CA ASN A 182 14.03 1.08 8.26
C ASN A 182 14.86 0.80 9.53
N VAL A 183 15.38 1.86 10.13
CA VAL A 183 16.48 1.80 11.12
C VAL A 183 16.17 1.00 12.38
N ASN A 184 14.89 0.87 12.77
CA ASN A 184 14.46 0.09 13.93
C ASN A 184 13.91 -1.32 13.55
N LEU A 185 13.99 -1.72 12.28
CA LEU A 185 13.61 -3.07 11.86
C LEU A 185 14.57 -4.08 12.47
N ILE A 186 14.06 -5.00 13.30
CA ILE A 186 14.86 -6.00 14.03
C ILE A 186 14.90 -7.33 13.29
N THR A 187 13.77 -7.70 12.71
CA THR A 187 13.55 -8.98 12.02
C THR A 187 12.73 -8.76 10.76
N ILE A 188 12.92 -9.64 9.79
CA ILE A 188 12.07 -9.69 8.58
C ILE A 188 10.99 -10.78 8.68
N ASN A 189 10.60 -11.16 9.91
CA ASN A 189 9.44 -12.03 10.14
C ASN A 189 8.20 -11.45 9.45
N GLY A 190 7.47 -12.31 8.75
CA GLY A 190 6.43 -11.97 7.79
C GLY A 190 6.75 -12.39 6.37
N LEU A 191 7.98 -12.87 6.08
CA LEU A 191 8.35 -13.40 4.76
C LEU A 191 8.44 -14.94 4.72
N GLU A 192 7.90 -15.63 5.73
CA GLU A 192 7.95 -17.10 5.85
C GLU A 192 7.17 -17.80 4.73
N GLY A 193 6.12 -17.15 4.19
CA GLY A 193 5.30 -17.68 3.09
C GLY A 193 5.94 -17.56 1.71
N LEU A 194 7.07 -16.86 1.60
CA LEU A 194 7.68 -16.57 0.29
C LEU A 194 8.20 -17.84 -0.39
N THR A 195 7.69 -18.11 -1.58
CA THR A 195 8.09 -19.26 -2.40
C THR A 195 8.87 -18.86 -3.65
N SER A 196 8.72 -17.63 -4.13
CA SER A 196 9.38 -17.14 -5.34
C SER A 196 9.67 -15.64 -5.28
N SER A 197 10.92 -15.28 -5.58
CA SER A 197 11.36 -13.90 -5.83
C SER A 197 12.59 -13.93 -6.76
N ASP A 198 12.75 -12.93 -7.60
CA ASP A 198 13.92 -12.83 -8.49
C ASP A 198 15.04 -11.99 -7.85
N ASP A 199 14.69 -11.02 -7.00
CA ASP A 199 15.63 -10.03 -6.46
C ASP A 199 15.21 -9.56 -5.07
N ILE A 200 16.05 -9.83 -4.06
CA ILE A 200 15.85 -9.38 -2.67
C ILE A 200 17.01 -8.50 -2.24
N ARG A 201 16.73 -7.23 -1.91
CA ARG A 201 17.70 -6.24 -1.46
C ARG A 201 17.30 -5.66 -0.11
N ILE A 202 18.14 -5.85 0.90
CA ILE A 202 17.87 -5.41 2.27
C ILE A 202 19.06 -4.59 2.76
N TYR A 203 18.91 -3.24 2.76
CA TYR A 203 20.02 -2.33 2.98
C TYR A 203 19.73 -1.30 4.07
N SER A 204 20.76 -0.98 4.86
CA SER A 204 20.75 0.15 5.80
C SER A 204 19.61 0.08 6.81
N ASN A 205 19.32 -1.12 7.33
CA ASN A 205 18.39 -1.31 8.45
C ASN A 205 19.24 -1.59 9.70
N ASP A 206 19.61 -0.52 10.40
CA ASP A 206 20.68 -0.51 11.41
C ASP A 206 20.45 -1.47 12.58
N SER A 207 19.21 -1.81 12.90
CA SER A 207 18.86 -2.74 13.98
C SER A 207 18.60 -4.18 13.50
N LEU A 208 18.64 -4.43 12.18
CA LEU A 208 18.24 -5.73 11.62
C LEU A 208 19.31 -6.79 11.87
N THR A 209 18.94 -7.80 12.66
CA THR A 209 19.81 -8.93 13.06
C THR A 209 19.25 -10.29 12.66
N ASP A 210 17.95 -10.40 12.35
CA ASP A 210 17.25 -11.66 12.14
C ASP A 210 16.65 -11.74 10.72
N PHE A 211 17.17 -12.69 9.93
CA PHE A 211 16.75 -13.02 8.57
C PHE A 211 16.18 -14.44 8.47
N CYS A 212 15.82 -15.06 9.59
CA CYS A 212 15.50 -16.50 9.65
C CYS A 212 14.24 -16.88 8.87
N SER A 213 13.33 -15.94 8.64
CA SER A 213 12.15 -16.17 7.78
C SER A 213 12.50 -16.48 6.31
N LEU A 214 13.71 -16.19 5.85
CA LEU A 214 14.16 -16.50 4.49
C LEU A 214 14.91 -17.84 4.36
N ILE A 215 15.08 -18.62 5.42
CA ILE A 215 15.86 -19.89 5.36
C ILE A 215 15.26 -20.85 4.33
N VAL A 216 13.97 -21.18 4.47
CA VAL A 216 13.30 -22.15 3.58
C VAL A 216 13.34 -21.65 2.14
N PHE A 217 13.03 -20.37 1.94
CA PHE A 217 13.10 -19.74 0.63
C PHE A 217 14.51 -19.83 0.02
N ALA A 218 15.57 -19.52 0.78
CA ALA A 218 16.95 -19.56 0.32
C ALA A 218 17.40 -20.99 -0.06
N GLN A 219 17.02 -21.99 0.73
CA GLN A 219 17.33 -23.40 0.46
C GLN A 219 16.70 -23.90 -0.83
N GLU A 220 15.49 -23.45 -1.15
CA GLU A 220 14.74 -23.86 -2.35
C GLU A 220 15.14 -23.07 -3.61
N ASN A 221 15.62 -21.82 -3.47
CA ASN A 221 15.82 -20.88 -4.59
C ASN A 221 17.28 -20.43 -4.79
N SER A 222 18.27 -21.01 -4.10
CA SER A 222 19.66 -20.53 -4.07
C SER A 222 20.35 -20.41 -5.45
N GLN A 223 19.85 -21.09 -6.47
CA GLN A 223 20.45 -21.08 -7.81
C GLN A 223 19.90 -19.96 -8.72
N THR A 224 18.81 -19.33 -8.36
CA THR A 224 18.05 -18.44 -9.26
C THR A 224 17.88 -17.02 -8.74
N ILE A 225 18.06 -16.81 -7.44
CA ILE A 225 17.78 -15.51 -6.80
C ILE A 225 19.00 -14.59 -6.80
N LEU A 226 18.74 -13.28 -6.97
CA LEU A 226 19.65 -12.20 -6.62
C LEU A 226 19.37 -11.77 -5.17
N PHE A 227 20.22 -12.15 -4.23
CA PHE A 227 20.09 -11.76 -2.82
C PHE A 227 21.24 -10.85 -2.41
N SER A 228 20.92 -9.75 -1.71
CA SER A 228 21.93 -8.88 -1.13
C SER A 228 21.44 -8.24 0.16
N ALA A 229 22.16 -8.46 1.25
CA ALA A 229 22.00 -7.78 2.53
C ALA A 229 23.26 -6.96 2.81
N ARG A 230 23.12 -5.64 3.08
CA ARG A 230 24.26 -4.75 3.34
C ARG A 230 23.90 -3.63 4.29
N LEU A 231 24.86 -3.20 5.07
CA LEU A 231 24.70 -2.05 5.99
C LEU A 231 23.54 -2.26 6.99
N ASN A 232 23.23 -3.50 7.33
CA ASN A 232 22.35 -3.86 8.44
C ASN A 232 23.22 -4.23 9.66
N SER A 233 22.63 -4.46 10.81
CA SER A 233 23.38 -4.94 11.99
C SER A 233 24.00 -6.30 11.74
N TYR A 234 23.26 -7.20 11.07
CA TYR A 234 23.76 -8.46 10.53
C TYR A 234 23.52 -8.51 9.02
N ASN A 235 24.46 -9.07 8.25
CA ASN A 235 24.41 -9.09 6.79
C ASN A 235 24.75 -10.49 6.26
N PRO A 236 23.80 -11.44 6.30
CA PRO A 236 24.04 -12.77 5.79
C PRO A 236 24.23 -12.76 4.27
N SER A 237 25.09 -13.65 3.79
CA SER A 237 25.09 -14.06 2.39
C SER A 237 23.94 -15.05 2.13
N LEU A 238 23.66 -15.34 0.86
CA LEU A 238 22.69 -16.39 0.53
C LEU A 238 23.16 -17.77 1.06
N ASP A 239 24.46 -18.05 0.98
CA ASP A 239 25.05 -19.29 1.52
C ASP A 239 24.89 -19.38 3.04
N ASP A 240 24.98 -18.28 3.77
CA ASP A 240 24.70 -18.26 5.21
C ASP A 240 23.26 -18.68 5.50
N LEU A 241 22.28 -18.14 4.77
CA LEU A 241 20.87 -18.51 4.92
C LEU A 241 20.63 -19.99 4.59
N VAL A 242 21.22 -20.50 3.50
CA VAL A 242 21.13 -21.92 3.11
C VAL A 242 21.67 -22.83 4.23
N ASN A 243 22.70 -22.38 4.94
CA ASN A 243 23.34 -23.12 6.04
C ASN A 243 22.74 -22.82 7.44
N ASN A 244 21.58 -22.17 7.50
CA ASN A 244 20.85 -21.76 8.73
C ASN A 244 21.61 -20.74 9.59
N ASN A 245 22.56 -19.99 9.05
CA ASN A 245 23.20 -18.86 9.70
C ASN A 245 22.41 -17.59 9.38
N CYS A 246 21.29 -17.38 10.08
CA CYS A 246 20.29 -16.39 9.71
C CYS A 246 20.19 -15.20 10.67
N SER A 247 20.83 -15.29 11.83
CA SER A 247 20.79 -14.25 12.85
C SER A 247 22.10 -14.16 13.62
N ASN A 248 22.29 -13.01 14.30
CA ASN A 248 23.45 -12.72 15.16
C ASN A 248 23.01 -12.21 16.54
#